data_79b0235f3b2f946b43d8c021a446223d
#
_entry.id   79b0235f3b2f946b43d8c021a446223d
#
_cell.length_a   1.000
_cell.length_b   1.000
_cell.length_c   1.000
_cell.angle_alpha   90.00
_cell.angle_beta   90.00
_cell.angle_gamma   90.00
#
_symmetry.space_group_name_H-M   'P 1'
#
loop_
_entity.id
_entity.type
_entity.pdbx_description
1 polymer ?
#
loop_
_entity_poly.entity_id
_entity_poly.type
_entity_poly.pdbx_seq_one_letter_code
_entity_poly.pdbx_strand_id
1 'polypeptide(L)'
;MGLFTRRRKPNRFIELLTKQAEHTAEGLQILLQYVKHQDESLARNLTEFEKQADEVRRILIDELNRTFITPIDREDIFSLSLTIDDVLDYANSTLEEMAMLEIEPTPFLERMVSLLSEAAREIHMGVLQLEDHPSVANDHAVRAKALENRMETVYREAISDLFHMPRDVDHIVEMLKLREVYRHLSNAADRGDAAANVIGDIVVKKM
;
A
#
# COMPACT_ATOMS: atom_id res chain seq x y z
N MET A 1 -4.37 -42.45 -16.65
CA MET A 1 -3.77 -41.56 -17.65
C MET A 1 -3.90 -40.16 -17.07
N GLY A 2 -2.88 -39.75 -16.27
CA GLY A 2 -2.93 -38.50 -15.53
C GLY A 2 -2.57 -37.35 -16.47
N LEU A 3 -3.48 -36.41 -16.68
CA LEU A 3 -3.17 -35.11 -17.30
C LEU A 3 -2.29 -34.34 -16.31
N PHE A 4 -0.98 -34.33 -16.56
CA PHE A 4 -0.09 -33.32 -15.99
C PHE A 4 -0.45 -31.98 -16.63
N THR A 5 -1.28 -31.19 -15.98
CA THR A 5 -1.44 -29.77 -16.29
C THR A 5 -0.09 -29.12 -16.06
N ARG A 6 0.61 -28.85 -17.14
CA ARG A 6 1.88 -28.11 -17.15
C ARG A 6 1.54 -26.73 -16.60
N ARG A 7 1.81 -26.44 -15.32
CA ARG A 7 1.72 -25.09 -14.75
C ARG A 7 2.53 -24.18 -15.66
N ARG A 8 1.85 -23.26 -16.31
CA ARG A 8 2.49 -22.21 -17.11
C ARG A 8 3.41 -21.46 -16.15
N LYS A 9 4.67 -21.18 -16.52
CA LYS A 9 5.51 -20.31 -15.71
C LYS A 9 4.80 -18.95 -15.62
N PRO A 10 4.65 -18.38 -14.41
CA PRO A 10 4.05 -17.06 -14.26
C PRO A 10 4.78 -16.05 -15.16
N ASN A 11 4.05 -15.08 -15.67
CA ASN A 11 4.67 -14.05 -16.47
C ASN A 11 5.58 -13.18 -15.58
N ARG A 12 6.77 -12.86 -16.10
CA ARG A 12 7.79 -12.13 -15.35
C ARG A 12 7.30 -10.78 -14.80
N PHE A 13 6.45 -10.06 -15.53
CA PHE A 13 5.86 -8.80 -15.04
C PHE A 13 4.91 -9.03 -13.87
N ILE A 14 4.08 -10.07 -13.95
CA ILE A 14 3.19 -10.45 -12.83
C ILE A 14 4.01 -10.89 -11.62
N GLU A 15 5.09 -11.64 -11.80
CA GLU A 15 6.00 -12.02 -10.71
C GLU A 15 6.58 -10.78 -10.01
N LEU A 16 7.07 -9.79 -10.77
CA LEU A 16 7.66 -8.58 -10.23
C LEU A 16 6.62 -7.69 -9.52
N LEU A 17 5.44 -7.50 -10.14
CA LEU A 17 4.33 -6.77 -9.51
C LEU A 17 3.86 -7.45 -8.22
N THR A 18 3.74 -8.79 -8.23
CA THR A 18 3.37 -9.55 -7.03
C THR A 18 4.40 -9.37 -5.93
N LYS A 19 5.70 -9.45 -6.28
CA LYS A 19 6.77 -9.26 -5.30
C LYS A 19 6.80 -7.84 -4.72
N GLN A 20 6.58 -6.82 -5.54
CA GLN A 20 6.47 -5.44 -5.08
C GLN A 20 5.28 -5.28 -4.12
N ALA A 21 4.10 -5.79 -4.49
CA ALA A 21 2.89 -5.74 -3.65
C ALA A 21 3.06 -6.54 -2.34
N GLU A 22 3.80 -7.66 -2.37
CA GLU A 22 4.17 -8.43 -1.16
C GLU A 22 5.00 -7.58 -0.21
N HIS A 23 6.08 -6.95 -0.70
CA HIS A 23 6.92 -6.06 0.13
C HIS A 23 6.13 -4.89 0.70
N THR A 24 5.21 -4.29 -0.08
CA THR A 24 4.33 -3.23 0.40
C THR A 24 3.42 -3.73 1.53
N ALA A 25 2.80 -4.91 1.38
CA ALA A 25 1.95 -5.49 2.42
C ALA A 25 2.73 -5.85 3.70
N GLU A 26 3.95 -6.36 3.57
CA GLU A 26 4.85 -6.65 4.70
C GLU A 26 5.31 -5.35 5.37
N GLY A 27 5.67 -4.31 4.60
CA GLY A 27 6.04 -3.00 5.12
C GLY A 27 4.92 -2.36 5.94
N LEU A 28 3.68 -2.40 5.45
CA LEU A 28 2.51 -1.92 6.20
C LEU A 28 2.25 -2.74 7.48
N GLN A 29 2.52 -4.03 7.47
CA GLN A 29 2.44 -4.87 8.67
C GLN A 29 3.52 -4.47 9.70
N ILE A 30 4.73 -4.13 9.25
CA ILE A 30 5.80 -3.62 10.12
C ILE A 30 5.41 -2.26 10.71
N LEU A 31 4.85 -1.34 9.91
CA LEU A 31 4.35 -0.05 10.41
C LEU A 31 3.28 -0.24 11.48
N LEU A 32 2.35 -1.20 11.29
CA LEU A 32 1.34 -1.52 12.30
C LEU A 32 1.95 -2.02 13.61
N GLN A 33 3.00 -2.84 13.55
CA GLN A 33 3.72 -3.29 14.74
C GLN A 33 4.50 -2.13 15.40
N TYR A 34 5.11 -1.25 14.60
CA TYR A 34 5.79 -0.07 15.10
C TYR A 34 4.83 0.86 15.86
N VAL A 35 3.67 1.16 15.30
CA VAL A 35 2.65 1.99 15.98
C VAL A 35 2.21 1.38 17.32
N LYS A 36 2.19 0.04 17.44
CA LYS A 36 1.80 -0.65 18.68
C LYS A 36 2.90 -0.73 19.73
N HIS A 37 4.14 -0.83 19.31
CA HIS A 37 5.26 -1.20 20.21
C HIS A 37 6.37 -0.17 20.27
N GLN A 38 6.45 0.76 19.32
CA GLN A 38 7.50 1.79 19.19
C GLN A 38 8.94 1.22 19.24
N ASP A 39 9.13 0.06 18.64
CA ASP A 39 10.42 -0.59 18.57
C ASP A 39 11.24 -0.04 17.39
N GLU A 40 12.37 0.62 17.68
CA GLU A 40 13.27 1.17 16.65
C GLU A 40 13.81 0.12 15.66
N SER A 41 13.85 -1.15 16.04
CA SER A 41 14.25 -2.21 15.12
C SER A 41 13.24 -2.38 13.98
N LEU A 42 11.94 -2.16 14.26
CA LEU A 42 10.88 -2.19 13.26
C LEU A 42 11.01 -1.02 12.28
N ALA A 43 11.41 0.16 12.77
CA ALA A 43 11.65 1.31 11.92
C ALA A 43 12.76 1.02 10.87
N ARG A 44 13.89 0.48 11.31
CA ARG A 44 14.97 0.08 10.39
C ARG A 44 14.53 -0.99 9.39
N ASN A 45 13.71 -1.94 9.83
CA ASN A 45 13.18 -2.98 8.96
C ASN A 45 12.26 -2.40 7.88
N LEU A 46 11.39 -1.45 8.19
CA LEU A 46 10.50 -0.82 7.20
C LEU A 46 11.30 -0.11 6.11
N THR A 47 12.31 0.69 6.49
CA THR A 47 13.20 1.35 5.52
C THR A 47 13.97 0.35 4.64
N GLU A 48 14.30 -0.83 5.15
CA GLU A 48 14.94 -1.87 4.35
C GLU A 48 13.95 -2.52 3.36
N PHE A 49 12.68 -2.73 3.77
CA PHE A 49 11.63 -3.24 2.88
C PHE A 49 11.30 -2.25 1.75
N GLU A 50 11.26 -0.96 2.04
CA GLU A 50 11.08 0.10 1.03
C GLU A 50 12.20 0.02 -0.02
N LYS A 51 13.48 -0.05 0.37
CA LYS A 51 14.60 -0.21 -0.58
C LYS A 51 14.51 -1.48 -1.42
N GLN A 52 14.01 -2.57 -0.84
CA GLN A 52 13.82 -3.82 -1.58
C GLN A 52 12.67 -3.71 -2.59
N ALA A 53 11.58 -3.03 -2.24
CA ALA A 53 10.48 -2.75 -3.14
C ALA A 53 10.91 -1.86 -4.31
N ASP A 54 11.68 -0.80 -4.03
CA ASP A 54 12.29 0.09 -5.02
C ASP A 54 13.17 -0.68 -6.02
N GLU A 55 14.01 -1.59 -5.53
CA GLU A 55 14.85 -2.41 -6.40
C GLU A 55 14.01 -3.32 -7.29
N VAL A 56 12.94 -3.91 -6.78
CA VAL A 56 12.00 -4.71 -7.59
C VAL A 56 11.34 -3.85 -8.67
N ARG A 57 10.91 -2.64 -8.31
CA ARG A 57 10.33 -1.67 -9.24
C ARG A 57 11.34 -1.28 -10.32
N ARG A 58 12.58 -0.98 -9.96
CA ARG A 58 13.65 -0.66 -10.91
C ARG A 58 13.86 -1.79 -11.93
N ILE A 59 13.90 -3.04 -11.47
CA ILE A 59 14.02 -4.21 -12.34
C ILE A 59 12.79 -4.31 -13.27
N LEU A 60 11.59 -4.09 -12.76
CA LEU A 60 10.36 -4.13 -13.55
C LEU A 60 10.38 -3.08 -14.67
N ILE A 61 10.76 -1.85 -14.36
CA ILE A 61 10.85 -0.76 -15.35
C ILE A 61 11.92 -1.05 -16.41
N ASP A 62 13.08 -1.58 -16.00
CA ASP A 62 14.13 -2.01 -16.93
C ASP A 62 13.66 -3.10 -17.88
N GLU A 63 12.96 -4.12 -17.38
CA GLU A 63 12.38 -5.18 -18.23
C GLU A 63 11.27 -4.63 -19.13
N LEU A 64 10.44 -3.72 -18.65
CA LEU A 64 9.40 -3.07 -19.43
C LEU A 64 10.01 -2.29 -20.60
N ASN A 65 11.13 -1.59 -20.39
CA ASN A 65 11.82 -0.84 -21.45
C ASN A 65 12.46 -1.74 -22.51
N ARG A 66 12.84 -2.96 -22.16
CA ARG A 66 13.49 -3.92 -23.09
C ARG A 66 12.51 -4.88 -23.77
N THR A 67 11.28 -4.96 -23.28
CA THR A 67 10.29 -5.93 -23.79
C THR A 67 9.33 -5.25 -24.75
N PHE A 68 9.19 -5.79 -25.96
CA PHE A 68 8.32 -5.22 -26.99
C PHE A 68 6.85 -5.68 -26.85
N ILE A 69 6.63 -6.92 -26.40
CA ILE A 69 5.29 -7.50 -26.21
C ILE A 69 5.11 -7.88 -24.75
N THR A 70 4.08 -7.32 -24.10
CA THR A 70 3.73 -7.56 -22.70
C THR A 70 2.38 -8.28 -22.59
N PRO A 71 2.13 -9.07 -21.52
CA PRO A 71 0.87 -9.83 -21.35
C PRO A 71 -0.32 -8.95 -20.96
N ILE A 72 -0.04 -7.76 -20.46
CA ILE A 72 -0.97 -6.70 -20.07
C ILE A 72 -0.44 -5.40 -20.69
N ASP A 73 -1.30 -4.41 -20.85
CA ASP A 73 -0.88 -3.11 -21.38
C ASP A 73 0.29 -2.53 -20.55
N ARG A 74 1.27 -1.98 -21.26
CA ARG A 74 2.48 -1.41 -20.65
C ARG A 74 2.15 -0.29 -19.66
N GLU A 75 1.14 0.53 -20.01
CA GLU A 75 0.66 1.63 -19.16
C GLU A 75 0.05 1.10 -17.86
N ASP A 76 -0.69 -0.01 -17.91
CA ASP A 76 -1.26 -0.64 -16.72
C ASP A 76 -0.17 -1.24 -15.83
N ILE A 77 0.85 -1.90 -16.41
CA ILE A 77 2.00 -2.42 -15.64
C ILE A 77 2.72 -1.27 -14.93
N PHE A 78 2.99 -0.19 -15.64
CA PHE A 78 3.67 0.98 -15.09
C PHE A 78 2.83 1.65 -13.98
N SER A 79 1.55 1.91 -14.25
CA SER A 79 0.63 2.54 -13.30
C SER A 79 0.45 1.71 -12.03
N LEU A 80 0.27 0.39 -12.17
CA LEU A 80 0.12 -0.49 -11.02
C LEU A 80 1.38 -0.51 -10.16
N SER A 81 2.55 -0.63 -10.79
CA SER A 81 3.83 -0.57 -10.08
C SER A 81 4.02 0.76 -9.36
N LEU A 82 3.69 1.88 -10.00
CA LEU A 82 3.81 3.21 -9.40
C LEU A 82 2.89 3.38 -8.18
N THR A 83 1.62 3.00 -8.31
CA THR A 83 0.64 3.17 -7.22
C THR A 83 0.92 2.25 -6.02
N ILE A 84 1.44 1.03 -6.25
CA ILE A 84 1.88 0.13 -5.18
C ILE A 84 3.09 0.72 -4.43
N ASP A 85 4.03 1.29 -5.14
CA ASP A 85 5.22 1.95 -4.62
C ASP A 85 4.85 3.14 -3.72
N ASP A 86 4.03 4.05 -4.25
CA ASP A 86 3.54 5.22 -3.52
C ASP A 86 2.91 4.86 -2.16
N VAL A 87 2.23 3.70 -2.03
CA VAL A 87 1.66 3.25 -0.75
C VAL A 87 2.75 3.00 0.29
N LEU A 88 3.85 2.36 -0.10
CA LEU A 88 4.95 2.05 0.80
C LEU A 88 5.77 3.29 1.13
N ASP A 89 5.97 4.19 0.16
CA ASP A 89 6.64 5.48 0.35
C ASP A 89 5.94 6.33 1.41
N TYR A 90 4.61 6.43 1.33
CA TYR A 90 3.83 7.14 2.36
C TYR A 90 3.88 6.45 3.72
N ALA A 91 3.95 5.11 3.76
CA ALA A 91 4.09 4.37 5.01
C ALA A 91 5.46 4.64 5.66
N ASN A 92 6.54 4.64 4.86
CA ASN A 92 7.89 4.97 5.35
C ASN A 92 7.98 6.43 5.81
N SER A 93 7.42 7.38 5.03
CA SER A 93 7.33 8.79 5.42
C SER A 93 6.57 8.99 6.74
N THR A 94 5.46 8.25 6.94
CA THR A 94 4.70 8.26 8.20
C THR A 94 5.57 7.87 9.38
N LEU A 95 6.35 6.79 9.23
CA LEU A 95 7.24 6.31 10.29
C LEU A 95 8.37 7.31 10.57
N GLU A 96 9.02 7.85 9.54
CA GLU A 96 10.10 8.83 9.68
C GLU A 96 9.60 10.10 10.38
N GLU A 97 8.41 10.60 10.02
CA GLU A 97 7.82 11.76 10.69
C GLU A 97 7.41 11.48 12.12
N MET A 98 6.86 10.30 12.42
CA MET A 98 6.57 9.92 13.80
C MET A 98 7.83 9.94 14.66
N ALA A 99 8.93 9.39 14.16
CA ALA A 99 10.21 9.37 14.88
C ALA A 99 10.82 10.78 15.01
N MET A 100 10.85 11.57 13.92
CA MET A 100 11.44 12.90 13.88
C MET A 100 10.68 13.92 14.75
N LEU A 101 9.37 13.83 14.79
CA LEU A 101 8.50 14.75 15.52
C LEU A 101 8.12 14.24 16.92
N GLU A 102 8.64 13.06 17.31
CA GLU A 102 8.35 12.41 18.61
C GLU A 102 6.83 12.24 18.82
N ILE A 103 6.14 11.70 17.81
CA ILE A 103 4.68 11.53 17.84
C ILE A 103 4.32 10.23 18.55
N GLU A 104 3.57 10.36 19.65
CA GLU A 104 2.98 9.23 20.36
C GLU A 104 1.80 8.64 19.57
N PRO A 105 1.69 7.30 19.48
CA PRO A 105 0.56 6.65 18.82
C PRO A 105 -0.77 7.00 19.44
N THR A 106 -1.77 7.24 18.59
CA THR A 106 -3.15 7.45 19.00
C THR A 106 -4.03 6.28 18.56
N PRO A 107 -5.21 6.09 19.19
CA PRO A 107 -6.16 5.08 18.72
C PRO A 107 -6.60 5.28 17.25
N PHE A 108 -6.66 6.51 16.77
CA PHE A 108 -6.96 6.81 15.37
C PHE A 108 -5.81 6.37 14.47
N LEU A 109 -4.57 6.67 14.86
CA LEU A 109 -3.37 6.27 14.10
C LEU A 109 -3.31 4.73 13.95
N GLU A 110 -3.52 3.99 15.04
CA GLU A 110 -3.55 2.52 15.00
C GLU A 110 -4.66 1.99 14.08
N ARG A 111 -5.87 2.55 14.16
CA ARG A 111 -6.99 2.17 13.28
C ARG A 111 -6.69 2.44 11.81
N MET A 112 -6.11 3.62 11.50
CA MET A 112 -5.75 4.01 10.14
C MET A 112 -4.70 3.06 9.56
N VAL A 113 -3.61 2.79 10.28
CA VAL A 113 -2.55 1.86 9.83
C VAL A 113 -3.07 0.43 9.69
N SER A 114 -3.99 -0.01 10.57
CA SER A 114 -4.61 -1.33 10.45
C SER A 114 -5.41 -1.47 9.15
N LEU A 115 -6.25 -0.48 8.82
CA LEU A 115 -7.03 -0.47 7.58
C LEU A 115 -6.13 -0.43 6.34
N LEU A 116 -5.07 0.36 6.38
CA LEU A 116 -4.11 0.46 5.28
C LEU A 116 -3.34 -0.86 5.08
N SER A 117 -2.94 -1.52 6.17
CA SER A 117 -2.30 -2.85 6.12
C SER A 117 -3.24 -3.91 5.53
N GLU A 118 -4.53 -3.89 5.89
CA GLU A 118 -5.53 -4.76 5.29
C GLU A 118 -5.71 -4.48 3.78
N ALA A 119 -5.77 -3.21 3.38
CA ALA A 119 -5.90 -2.80 1.97
C ALA A 119 -4.69 -3.25 1.14
N ALA A 120 -3.46 -3.08 1.65
CA ALA A 120 -2.25 -3.54 0.98
C ALA A 120 -2.24 -5.07 0.77
N ARG A 121 -2.74 -5.84 1.74
CA ARG A 121 -2.92 -7.30 1.58
C ARG A 121 -3.94 -7.66 0.51
N GLU A 122 -5.06 -6.94 0.43
CA GLU A 122 -6.06 -7.14 -0.62
C GLU A 122 -5.47 -6.80 -2.00
N ILE A 123 -4.68 -5.74 -2.12
CA ILE A 123 -3.96 -5.38 -3.36
C ILE A 123 -2.98 -6.49 -3.75
N HIS A 124 -2.14 -6.97 -2.81
CA HIS A 124 -1.23 -8.09 -3.07
C HIS A 124 -1.98 -9.33 -3.57
N MET A 125 -3.06 -9.73 -2.91
CA MET A 125 -3.88 -10.86 -3.34
C MET A 125 -4.53 -10.62 -4.71
N GLY A 126 -4.96 -9.41 -5.01
CA GLY A 126 -5.48 -9.02 -6.31
C GLY A 126 -4.44 -9.19 -7.42
N VAL A 127 -3.23 -8.67 -7.21
CA VAL A 127 -2.11 -8.80 -8.17
C VAL A 127 -1.75 -10.26 -8.42
N LEU A 128 -1.69 -11.06 -7.36
CA LEU A 128 -1.38 -12.50 -7.44
C LEU A 128 -2.38 -13.27 -8.32
N GLN A 129 -3.65 -12.85 -8.36
CA GLN A 129 -4.72 -13.52 -9.11
C GLN A 129 -4.91 -12.97 -10.54
N LEU A 130 -4.22 -11.89 -10.93
CA LEU A 130 -4.44 -11.20 -12.21
C LEU A 130 -4.26 -12.09 -13.45
N GLU A 131 -3.37 -13.07 -13.41
CA GLU A 131 -3.09 -13.95 -14.57
C GLU A 131 -4.09 -15.08 -14.66
N ASP A 132 -4.28 -15.84 -13.59
CA ASP A 132 -5.01 -17.11 -13.58
C ASP A 132 -6.50 -16.96 -13.24
N HIS A 133 -6.86 -15.98 -12.41
CA HIS A 133 -8.21 -15.80 -11.88
C HIS A 133 -8.64 -14.32 -11.84
N PRO A 134 -8.84 -13.67 -13.03
CA PRO A 134 -9.15 -12.23 -13.09
C PRO A 134 -10.37 -11.80 -12.28
N SER A 135 -11.43 -12.62 -12.24
CA SER A 135 -12.62 -12.31 -11.42
C SER A 135 -12.30 -12.27 -9.91
N VAL A 136 -11.44 -13.15 -9.42
CA VAL A 136 -10.96 -13.15 -8.03
C VAL A 136 -10.08 -11.94 -7.75
N ALA A 137 -9.23 -11.54 -8.73
CA ALA A 137 -8.45 -10.32 -8.64
C ALA A 137 -9.35 -9.08 -8.48
N ASN A 138 -10.45 -9.00 -9.24
CA ASN A 138 -11.43 -7.93 -9.10
C ASN A 138 -12.13 -7.92 -7.75
N ASP A 139 -12.45 -9.09 -7.18
CA ASP A 139 -13.05 -9.18 -5.84
C ASP A 139 -12.11 -8.63 -4.76
N HIS A 140 -10.80 -8.87 -4.89
CA HIS A 140 -9.78 -8.27 -4.01
C HIS A 140 -9.70 -6.75 -4.21
N ALA A 141 -9.72 -6.26 -5.43
CA ALA A 141 -9.74 -4.82 -5.72
C ALA A 141 -10.96 -4.12 -5.09
N VAL A 142 -12.15 -4.70 -5.21
CA VAL A 142 -13.38 -4.18 -4.57
C VAL A 142 -13.24 -4.12 -3.04
N ARG A 143 -12.62 -5.14 -2.41
CA ARG A 143 -12.38 -5.12 -0.96
C ARG A 143 -11.37 -4.06 -0.56
N ALA A 144 -10.30 -3.86 -1.33
CA ALA A 144 -9.32 -2.79 -1.09
C ALA A 144 -9.98 -1.40 -1.11
N LYS A 145 -10.84 -1.14 -2.10
CA LYS A 145 -11.64 0.11 -2.19
C LYS A 145 -12.59 0.30 -1.00
N ALA A 146 -13.22 -0.77 -0.51
CA ALA A 146 -14.07 -0.69 0.67
C ALA A 146 -13.27 -0.34 1.95
N LEU A 147 -12.01 -0.77 2.04
CA LEU A 147 -11.10 -0.42 3.13
C LEU A 147 -10.66 1.04 3.05
N GLU A 148 -10.39 1.58 1.86
CA GLU A 148 -10.14 3.00 1.66
C GLU A 148 -11.31 3.87 2.13
N ASN A 149 -12.54 3.58 1.75
CA ASN A 149 -13.74 4.31 2.21
C ASN A 149 -13.88 4.30 3.75
N ARG A 150 -13.51 3.20 4.40
CA ARG A 150 -13.46 3.11 5.87
C ARG A 150 -12.32 3.96 6.43
N MET A 151 -11.17 3.99 5.78
CA MET A 151 -10.02 4.82 6.12
C MET A 151 -10.38 6.30 6.08
N GLU A 152 -11.02 6.75 5.02
CA GLU A 152 -11.51 8.12 4.85
C GLU A 152 -12.46 8.52 6.00
N THR A 153 -13.34 7.61 6.43
CA THR A 153 -14.23 7.84 7.58
C THR A 153 -13.42 8.03 8.86
N VAL A 154 -12.45 7.15 9.14
CA VAL A 154 -11.59 7.25 10.32
C VAL A 154 -10.73 8.52 10.30
N TYR A 155 -10.22 8.89 9.13
CA TYR A 155 -9.47 10.14 8.94
C TYR A 155 -10.33 11.37 9.31
N ARG A 156 -11.57 11.45 8.82
CA ARG A 156 -12.48 12.55 9.14
C ARG A 156 -12.82 12.60 10.63
N GLU A 157 -13.06 11.45 11.26
CA GLU A 157 -13.25 11.35 12.72
C GLU A 157 -12.02 11.87 13.47
N ALA A 158 -10.81 11.42 13.06
CA ALA A 158 -9.55 11.84 13.68
C ALA A 158 -9.30 13.34 13.55
N ILE A 159 -9.55 13.93 12.38
CA ILE A 159 -9.42 15.38 12.16
C ILE A 159 -10.45 16.16 12.98
N SER A 160 -11.70 15.68 13.05
CA SER A 160 -12.73 16.32 13.89
C SER A 160 -12.36 16.33 15.36
N ASP A 161 -11.87 15.20 15.87
CA ASP A 161 -11.42 15.07 17.27
C ASP A 161 -10.21 15.95 17.55
N LEU A 162 -9.23 15.92 16.63
CA LEU A 162 -7.97 16.67 16.75
C LEU A 162 -8.18 18.18 16.90
N PHE A 163 -9.12 18.75 16.13
CA PHE A 163 -9.41 20.19 16.16
C PHE A 163 -10.50 20.60 17.15
N HIS A 164 -10.91 19.69 18.03
CA HIS A 164 -11.89 20.00 19.05
C HIS A 164 -11.24 20.69 20.27
N MET A 165 -11.45 22.01 20.39
CA MET A 165 -11.05 22.87 21.52
C MET A 165 -9.53 22.83 21.84
N PRO A 166 -8.68 23.53 21.08
CA PRO A 166 -7.27 23.68 21.46
C PRO A 166 -7.12 24.34 22.81
N ARG A 167 -6.23 23.85 23.68
CA ARG A 167 -6.06 24.28 25.08
C ARG A 167 -4.99 25.35 25.22
N ASP A 168 -3.85 25.17 24.56
CA ASP A 168 -2.67 26.03 24.68
C ASP A 168 -1.80 25.88 23.41
N VAL A 169 -0.64 26.54 23.36
CA VAL A 169 0.27 26.54 22.21
C VAL A 169 0.89 25.16 22.02
N ASP A 170 1.25 24.46 23.10
CA ASP A 170 1.88 23.13 23.01
C ASP A 170 0.90 22.13 22.41
N HIS A 171 -0.36 22.19 22.84
CA HIS A 171 -1.42 21.35 22.24
C HIS A 171 -1.64 21.67 20.77
N ILE A 172 -1.55 22.95 20.34
CA ILE A 172 -1.65 23.30 18.92
C ILE A 172 -0.47 22.68 18.13
N VAL A 173 0.74 22.68 18.70
CA VAL A 173 1.91 22.05 18.05
C VAL A 173 1.67 20.54 17.87
N GLU A 174 1.20 19.84 18.91
CA GLU A 174 0.85 18.41 18.82
C GLU A 174 -0.26 18.14 17.78
N MET A 175 -1.28 18.98 17.71
CA MET A 175 -2.33 18.90 16.70
C MET A 175 -1.76 18.99 15.28
N LEU A 176 -0.81 19.89 15.02
CA LEU A 176 -0.18 20.07 13.72
C LEU A 176 0.67 18.85 13.33
N LYS A 177 1.44 18.30 14.27
CA LYS A 177 2.22 17.07 14.07
C LYS A 177 1.32 15.89 13.69
N LEU A 178 0.29 15.62 14.51
CA LEU A 178 -0.65 14.51 14.26
C LEU A 178 -1.41 14.68 12.94
N ARG A 179 -1.82 15.91 12.61
CA ARG A 179 -2.49 16.21 11.34
C ARG A 179 -1.63 15.79 10.15
N GLU A 180 -0.32 16.03 10.20
CA GLU A 180 0.60 15.69 9.11
C GLU A 180 0.65 14.16 8.90
N VAL A 181 0.86 13.40 9.98
CA VAL A 181 0.89 11.94 9.93
C VAL A 181 -0.45 11.35 9.47
N TYR A 182 -1.59 11.85 9.96
CA TYR A 182 -2.90 11.41 9.48
C TYR A 182 -3.09 11.67 7.98
N ARG A 183 -2.58 12.81 7.48
CA ARG A 183 -2.64 13.15 6.06
C ARG A 183 -1.79 12.21 5.21
N HIS A 184 -0.59 11.81 5.67
CA HIS A 184 0.23 10.82 4.95
C HIS A 184 -0.49 9.47 4.83
N LEU A 185 -1.11 9.01 5.90
CA LEU A 185 -1.89 7.75 5.87
C LEU A 185 -3.12 7.84 4.96
N SER A 186 -3.82 8.98 4.95
CA SER A 186 -4.93 9.21 4.00
C SER A 186 -4.44 9.18 2.55
N ASN A 187 -3.32 9.85 2.25
CA ASN A 187 -2.72 9.82 0.92
C ASN A 187 -2.27 8.40 0.51
N ALA A 188 -1.73 7.60 1.45
CA ALA A 188 -1.39 6.20 1.20
C ALA A 188 -2.63 5.37 0.82
N ALA A 189 -3.77 5.62 1.48
CA ALA A 189 -5.03 4.95 1.16
C ALA A 189 -5.55 5.32 -0.23
N ASP A 190 -5.45 6.60 -0.64
CA ASP A 190 -5.78 7.07 -1.99
C ASP A 190 -4.93 6.36 -3.05
N ARG A 191 -3.64 6.11 -2.77
CA ARG A 191 -2.76 5.33 -3.66
C ARG A 191 -3.17 3.86 -3.72
N GLY A 192 -3.60 3.29 -2.60
CA GLY A 192 -4.19 1.95 -2.54
C GLY A 192 -5.47 1.83 -3.38
N ASP A 193 -6.37 2.81 -3.32
CA ASP A 193 -7.56 2.88 -4.19
C ASP A 193 -7.17 2.98 -5.67
N ALA A 194 -6.18 3.82 -6.01
CA ALA A 194 -5.67 3.93 -7.37
C ALA A 194 -5.10 2.58 -7.87
N ALA A 195 -4.34 1.84 -7.04
CA ALA A 195 -3.86 0.50 -7.40
C ALA A 195 -5.02 -0.48 -7.63
N ALA A 196 -6.04 -0.45 -6.77
CA ALA A 196 -7.24 -1.27 -6.94
C ALA A 196 -8.02 -0.94 -8.23
N ASN A 197 -8.09 0.34 -8.62
CA ASN A 197 -8.68 0.76 -9.89
C ASN A 197 -7.90 0.17 -11.09
N VAL A 198 -6.56 0.24 -11.08
CA VAL A 198 -5.74 -0.34 -12.15
C VAL A 198 -5.94 -1.86 -12.24
N ILE A 199 -6.04 -2.57 -11.10
CA ILE A 199 -6.38 -4.01 -11.11
C ILE A 199 -7.72 -4.25 -11.81
N GLY A 200 -8.75 -3.45 -11.48
CA GLY A 200 -10.07 -3.53 -12.12
C GLY A 200 -9.99 -3.29 -13.63
N ASP A 201 -9.26 -2.26 -14.07
CA ASP A 201 -9.07 -1.93 -15.48
C ASP A 201 -8.39 -3.07 -16.26
N ILE A 202 -7.34 -3.67 -15.68
CA ILE A 202 -6.66 -4.85 -16.26
C ILE A 202 -7.65 -6.01 -16.42
N VAL A 203 -8.49 -6.25 -15.42
CA VAL A 203 -9.48 -7.34 -15.45
C VAL A 203 -10.50 -7.10 -16.57
N VAL A 204 -11.02 -5.88 -16.69
CA VAL A 204 -11.99 -5.52 -17.76
C VAL A 204 -11.40 -5.69 -19.15
N LYS A 205 -10.13 -5.34 -19.37
CA LYS A 205 -9.43 -5.50 -20.64
C LYS A 205 -9.13 -6.97 -21.00
N LYS A 206 -9.13 -7.87 -20.00
CA LYS A 206 -8.88 -9.31 -20.20
C LYS A 206 -10.14 -10.13 -20.48
N MET A 207 -11.34 -9.61 -20.16
CA MET A 207 -12.63 -10.24 -20.43
C MET A 207 -13.09 -9.98 -21.87
#